data_bbe30a8558bfbbbb273fb40b9f93d815
#
_entry.id   bbe30a8558bfbbbb273fb40b9f93d815
#
_cell.length_a   1.000
_cell.length_b   1.000
_cell.length_c   1.000
_cell.angle_alpha   90.00
_cell.angle_beta   90.00
_cell.angle_gamma   90.00
#
_symmetry.space_group_name_H-M   'P 1'
#
loop_
_entity.id
_entity.type
_entity.pdbx_description
1 polymer ?
#
loop_
_entity_poly.entity_id
_entity_poly.type
_entity_poly.pdbx_seq_one_letter_code
_entity_poly.pdbx_strand_id
1 'polypeptide(L)'
;MAFDRRFAGSIAIADAPRPEASLVIAWLHRQSIDVWMCTGDQSQTGDAVALQVGLSRNRVRAGQLPRDKRDLITELQNDGLVVFVGDGVNDAPALAQADVGVALGAGSGVAVEAADVVLVGDDLRGVSTALDLARHTYNRIRLNFAWATCYNLVLVPAAAGAFYPFTQQRLPPAAAAACMVFSSVSVVLSSLALRLYAPPDLSQKTGERRCRRWFGRDAPCDEERESFLGTPKGGDLV
;
A
#
# COMPACT_ATOMS: atom_id res chain seq x y z
N MET A 1 35.16 20.48 11.69
CA MET A 1 35.35 21.81 12.29
C MET A 1 36.82 22.10 12.34
N ALA A 2 37.24 23.31 12.04
CA ALA A 2 38.63 23.74 12.20
C ALA A 2 38.64 25.01 13.04
N PHE A 3 39.55 25.08 13.98
CA PHE A 3 39.82 26.24 14.81
C PHE A 3 41.25 26.68 14.57
N ASP A 4 41.45 27.94 14.22
CA ASP A 4 42.78 28.52 13.94
C ASP A 4 43.58 27.71 12.90
N ARG A 5 42.89 27.26 11.78
CA ARG A 5 43.46 26.41 10.70
C ARG A 5 43.94 25.03 11.15
N ARG A 6 43.65 24.61 12.34
CA ARG A 6 43.93 23.24 12.84
C ARG A 6 42.65 22.45 12.91
N PHE A 7 42.68 21.20 12.46
CA PHE A 7 41.55 20.29 12.60
C PHE A 7 41.29 20.05 14.08
N ALA A 8 40.13 20.49 14.59
CA ALA A 8 39.74 20.38 15.99
C ALA A 8 38.88 19.14 16.26
N GLY A 9 38.16 18.67 15.26
CA GLY A 9 37.31 17.50 15.37
C GLY A 9 36.21 17.46 14.31
N SER A 10 35.51 16.34 14.19
CA SER A 10 34.32 16.14 13.38
C SER A 10 33.13 15.83 14.28
N ILE A 11 31.97 16.36 13.94
CA ILE A 11 30.69 16.03 14.58
C ILE A 11 29.86 15.31 13.51
N ALA A 12 29.50 14.08 13.80
CA ALA A 12 28.55 13.34 12.98
C ALA A 12 27.14 13.68 13.45
N ILE A 13 26.32 14.19 12.53
CA ILE A 13 24.90 14.44 12.75
C ILE A 13 24.16 13.47 11.84
N ALA A 14 23.34 12.61 12.44
CA ALA A 14 22.50 11.69 11.71
C ALA A 14 21.09 11.76 12.29
N ASP A 15 20.10 11.79 11.42
CA ASP A 15 18.71 11.63 11.82
C ASP A 15 18.35 10.15 11.82
N ALA A 16 17.67 9.69 12.86
CA ALA A 16 17.29 8.29 12.98
C ALA A 16 16.04 8.01 12.13
N PRO A 17 16.02 6.93 11.34
CA PRO A 17 14.81 6.54 10.65
C PRO A 17 13.70 6.23 11.64
N ARG A 18 12.47 6.44 11.23
CA ARG A 18 11.28 6.14 12.05
C ARG A 18 11.29 4.65 12.43
N PRO A 19 11.01 4.30 13.70
CA PRO A 19 11.12 2.92 14.17
C PRO A 19 10.18 1.94 13.46
N GLU A 20 9.04 2.43 12.95
CA GLU A 20 8.06 1.65 12.20
C GLU A 20 8.45 1.44 10.72
N ALA A 21 9.41 2.19 10.17
CA ALA A 21 9.75 2.15 8.74
C ALA A 21 10.13 0.75 8.26
N SER A 22 10.97 0.04 9.01
CA SER A 22 11.39 -1.32 8.67
C SER A 22 10.21 -2.32 8.64
N LEU A 23 9.24 -2.16 9.55
CA LEU A 23 8.05 -3.02 9.60
C LEU A 23 7.13 -2.77 8.40
N VAL A 24 6.94 -1.50 8.04
CA VAL A 24 6.12 -1.10 6.90
C VAL A 24 6.74 -1.59 5.59
N ILE A 25 8.04 -1.38 5.40
CA ILE A 25 8.77 -1.83 4.22
C ILE A 25 8.71 -3.37 4.09
N ALA A 26 8.96 -4.10 5.18
CA ALA A 26 8.84 -5.54 5.20
C ALA A 26 7.42 -6.03 4.87
N TRP A 27 6.39 -5.28 5.29
CA TRP A 27 5.01 -5.58 4.93
C TRP A 27 4.74 -5.32 3.45
N LEU A 28 5.23 -4.21 2.88
CA LEU A 28 5.09 -3.88 1.46
C LEU A 28 5.76 -4.93 0.57
N HIS A 29 6.97 -5.37 0.90
CA HIS A 29 7.65 -6.45 0.19
C HIS A 29 6.87 -7.77 0.23
N ARG A 30 6.26 -8.12 1.38
CA ARG A 30 5.36 -9.28 1.49
C ARG A 30 4.11 -9.18 0.61
N GLN A 31 3.70 -7.94 0.26
CA GLN A 31 2.60 -7.68 -0.67
C GLN A 31 3.06 -7.63 -2.14
N SER A 32 4.33 -7.98 -2.40
CA SER A 32 4.96 -7.88 -3.74
C SER A 32 4.92 -6.46 -4.30
N ILE A 33 5.05 -5.46 -3.41
CA ILE A 33 5.18 -4.06 -3.78
C ILE A 33 6.66 -3.72 -3.78
N ASP A 34 7.15 -3.20 -4.89
CA ASP A 34 8.50 -2.71 -5.02
C ASP A 34 8.63 -1.36 -4.31
N VAL A 35 9.62 -1.24 -3.42
CA VAL A 35 9.79 -0.05 -2.57
C VAL A 35 11.07 0.68 -2.94
N TRP A 36 10.93 1.97 -3.21
CA TRP A 36 12.04 2.87 -3.52
C TRP A 36 12.16 3.96 -2.46
N MET A 37 13.38 4.35 -2.14
CA MET A 37 13.65 5.49 -1.27
C MET A 37 14.24 6.62 -2.11
N CYS A 38 13.61 7.80 -2.05
CA CYS A 38 14.07 9.01 -2.71
C CYS A 38 14.35 10.08 -1.67
N THR A 39 15.59 10.53 -1.57
CA THR A 39 16.02 11.52 -0.58
C THR A 39 16.87 12.62 -1.19
N GLY A 40 16.79 13.84 -0.63
CA GLY A 40 17.68 14.95 -0.95
C GLY A 40 19.06 14.83 -0.28
N ASP A 41 19.24 13.90 0.64
CA ASP A 41 20.49 13.68 1.37
C ASP A 41 21.60 13.12 0.48
N GLN A 42 22.83 13.16 0.98
CA GLN A 42 23.98 12.58 0.29
C GLN A 42 23.84 11.06 0.17
N SER A 43 24.42 10.49 -0.89
CA SER A 43 24.35 9.05 -1.18
C SER A 43 24.79 8.17 -0.02
N GLN A 44 25.84 8.55 0.71
CA GLN A 44 26.33 7.78 1.85
C GLN A 44 25.30 7.71 2.99
N THR A 45 24.60 8.81 3.26
CA THR A 45 23.53 8.87 4.27
C THR A 45 22.32 8.07 3.80
N GLY A 46 21.90 8.25 2.56
CA GLY A 46 20.79 7.50 1.97
C GLY A 46 21.03 5.99 2.02
N ASP A 47 22.22 5.53 1.63
CA ASP A 47 22.59 4.11 1.67
C ASP A 47 22.59 3.53 3.10
N ALA A 48 23.09 4.31 4.06
CA ALA A 48 23.10 3.89 5.47
C ALA A 48 21.69 3.74 6.04
N VAL A 49 20.81 4.68 5.76
CA VAL A 49 19.40 4.63 6.17
C VAL A 49 18.68 3.46 5.49
N ALA A 50 18.89 3.26 4.19
CA ALA A 50 18.29 2.16 3.44
C ALA A 50 18.61 0.79 4.05
N LEU A 51 19.87 0.56 4.41
CA LEU A 51 20.28 -0.69 5.07
C LEU A 51 19.58 -0.89 6.42
N GLN A 52 19.38 0.18 7.19
CA GLN A 52 18.70 0.11 8.49
C GLN A 52 17.21 -0.25 8.34
N VAL A 53 16.56 0.23 7.28
CA VAL A 53 15.13 -0.04 7.04
C VAL A 53 14.88 -1.29 6.18
N GLY A 54 15.94 -1.98 5.73
CA GLY A 54 15.83 -3.23 4.96
C GLY A 54 15.64 -3.03 3.45
N LEU A 55 16.09 -1.88 2.91
CA LEU A 55 16.10 -1.61 1.47
C LEU A 55 17.46 -1.91 0.86
N SER A 56 17.50 -2.42 -0.35
CA SER A 56 18.73 -2.59 -1.12
C SER A 56 19.20 -1.25 -1.70
N ARG A 57 20.52 -1.07 -1.81
CA ARG A 57 21.14 0.16 -2.32
C ARG A 57 20.69 0.54 -3.74
N ASN A 58 20.39 -0.42 -4.58
CA ASN A 58 19.90 -0.18 -5.94
C ASN A 58 18.49 0.44 -5.98
N ARG A 59 17.75 0.40 -4.85
CA ARG A 59 16.43 0.99 -4.67
C ARG A 59 16.49 2.38 -3.98
N VAL A 60 17.67 2.98 -3.93
CA VAL A 60 17.89 4.29 -3.32
C VAL A 60 18.24 5.30 -4.41
N ARG A 61 17.58 6.44 -4.39
CA ARG A 61 17.91 7.63 -5.16
C ARG A 61 18.20 8.76 -4.18
N ALA A 62 19.48 9.05 -3.99
CA ALA A 62 19.97 10.10 -3.10
C ALA A 62 20.34 11.37 -3.86
N GLY A 63 20.46 12.51 -3.17
CA GLY A 63 20.81 13.79 -3.75
C GLY A 63 19.77 14.37 -4.69
N GLN A 64 18.52 13.98 -4.55
CA GLN A 64 17.43 14.33 -5.45
C GLN A 64 16.84 15.71 -5.12
N LEU A 65 16.79 16.58 -6.10
CA LEU A 65 16.02 17.81 -6.06
C LEU A 65 14.51 17.52 -6.28
N PRO A 66 13.61 18.45 -5.96
CA PRO A 66 12.18 18.26 -6.18
C PRO A 66 11.79 17.88 -7.62
N ARG A 67 12.54 18.40 -8.61
CA ARG A 67 12.34 18.05 -10.03
C ARG A 67 12.78 16.62 -10.34
N ASP A 68 13.92 16.20 -9.78
CA ASP A 68 14.45 14.86 -9.99
C ASP A 68 13.55 13.78 -9.39
N LYS A 69 12.89 14.08 -8.25
CA LYS A 69 11.88 13.21 -7.65
C LYS A 69 10.69 12.98 -8.59
N ARG A 70 10.20 14.04 -9.23
CA ARG A 70 9.14 13.95 -10.23
C ARG A 70 9.56 13.11 -11.43
N ASP A 71 10.77 13.34 -11.95
CA ASP A 71 11.27 12.65 -13.12
C ASP A 71 11.50 11.16 -12.82
N LEU A 72 11.95 10.81 -11.61
CA LEU A 72 12.02 9.43 -11.14
C LEU A 72 10.64 8.76 -11.13
N ILE A 73 9.60 9.44 -10.65
CA ILE A 73 8.24 8.91 -10.66
C ILE A 73 7.80 8.62 -12.11
N THR A 74 8.07 9.53 -13.04
CA THR A 74 7.75 9.34 -14.46
C THR A 74 8.50 8.14 -15.06
N GLU A 75 9.75 7.90 -14.63
CA GLU A 75 10.51 6.72 -15.02
C GLU A 75 9.85 5.44 -14.50
N LEU A 76 9.51 5.39 -13.20
CA LEU A 76 8.89 4.24 -12.56
C LEU A 76 7.47 3.94 -13.08
N GLN A 77 6.73 4.96 -13.52
CA GLN A 77 5.41 4.79 -14.12
C GLN A 77 5.42 3.99 -15.44
N ASN A 78 6.58 3.88 -16.10
CA ASN A 78 6.70 3.00 -17.28
C ASN A 78 6.64 1.51 -16.91
N ASP A 79 7.02 1.17 -15.68
CA ASP A 79 7.05 -0.21 -15.19
C ASP A 79 5.77 -0.60 -14.43
N GLY A 80 4.99 0.38 -13.93
CA GLY A 80 3.75 0.13 -13.21
C GLY A 80 3.17 1.34 -12.50
N LEU A 81 2.13 1.12 -11.70
CA LEU A 81 1.49 2.17 -10.91
C LEU A 81 2.39 2.59 -9.75
N VAL A 82 2.57 3.89 -9.60
CA VAL A 82 3.45 4.48 -8.58
C VAL A 82 2.64 5.19 -7.52
N VAL A 83 2.84 4.78 -6.27
CA VAL A 83 2.37 5.49 -5.08
C VAL A 83 3.54 6.26 -4.50
N PHE A 84 3.43 7.57 -4.41
CA PHE A 84 4.45 8.40 -3.78
C PHE A 84 3.97 8.85 -2.40
N VAL A 85 4.84 8.69 -1.40
CA VAL A 85 4.57 9.09 -0.01
C VAL A 85 5.55 10.20 0.38
N GLY A 86 5.03 11.36 0.76
CA GLY A 86 5.82 12.52 1.16
C GLY A 86 5.15 13.32 2.27
N ASP A 87 5.90 14.19 2.93
CA ASP A 87 5.43 15.01 4.06
C ASP A 87 5.65 16.51 3.87
N GLY A 88 6.41 16.91 2.86
CA GLY A 88 6.90 18.27 2.69
C GLY A 88 6.35 19.04 1.50
N VAL A 89 6.47 20.38 1.56
CA VAL A 89 6.19 21.32 0.44
C VAL A 89 7.01 20.97 -0.79
N ASN A 90 8.25 20.51 -0.56
CA ASN A 90 9.18 20.16 -1.64
C ASN A 90 8.76 18.91 -2.41
N ASP A 91 7.85 18.12 -1.86
CA ASP A 91 7.36 16.89 -2.46
C ASP A 91 6.06 17.08 -3.27
N ALA A 92 5.45 18.28 -3.22
CA ALA A 92 4.21 18.56 -3.94
C ALA A 92 4.27 18.25 -5.44
N PRO A 93 5.35 18.57 -6.20
CA PRO A 93 5.44 18.19 -7.60
C PRO A 93 5.51 16.66 -7.82
N ALA A 94 6.09 15.94 -6.88
CA ALA A 94 6.18 14.48 -6.90
C ALA A 94 4.86 13.82 -6.52
N LEU A 95 4.17 14.34 -5.49
CA LEU A 95 2.83 13.92 -5.09
C LEU A 95 1.82 14.05 -6.24
N ALA A 96 1.84 15.20 -6.93
CA ALA A 96 0.95 15.45 -8.07
C ALA A 96 1.29 14.65 -9.33
N GLN A 97 2.54 14.18 -9.49
CA GLN A 97 2.96 13.37 -10.63
C GLN A 97 2.62 11.89 -10.46
N ALA A 98 2.62 11.39 -9.24
CA ALA A 98 2.35 9.99 -8.95
C ALA A 98 0.93 9.58 -9.37
N ASP A 99 0.69 8.28 -9.61
CA ASP A 99 -0.65 7.76 -9.84
C ASP A 99 -1.52 7.87 -8.58
N VAL A 100 -0.88 7.82 -7.41
CA VAL A 100 -1.51 8.15 -6.13
C VAL A 100 -0.48 8.86 -5.25
N GLY A 101 -0.74 10.12 -4.94
CA GLY A 101 0.03 10.91 -3.98
C GLY A 101 -0.52 10.74 -2.56
N VAL A 102 0.36 10.39 -1.61
CA VAL A 102 -0.01 10.22 -0.19
C VAL A 102 0.78 11.22 0.66
N ALA A 103 0.09 12.16 1.30
CA ALA A 103 0.70 13.08 2.25
C ALA A 103 0.66 12.52 3.67
N LEU A 104 1.79 12.58 4.39
CA LEU A 104 1.90 12.19 5.80
C LEU A 104 1.72 13.40 6.72
N GLY A 105 0.96 13.19 7.79
CA GLY A 105 0.71 14.21 8.81
C GLY A 105 -0.17 15.36 8.36
N ALA A 106 -0.33 16.33 9.23
CA ALA A 106 -0.93 17.63 8.89
C ALA A 106 0.06 18.50 8.10
N GLY A 107 0.70 17.91 7.08
CA GLY A 107 1.74 18.54 6.27
C GLY A 107 1.38 19.95 5.83
N SER A 108 2.29 20.66 5.22
CA SER A 108 2.02 22.00 4.68
C SER A 108 0.75 21.96 3.81
N GLY A 109 -0.06 23.02 3.84
CA GLY A 109 -1.28 23.11 3.03
C GLY A 109 -1.05 22.74 1.56
N VAL A 110 0.14 23.03 1.03
CA VAL A 110 0.52 22.74 -0.35
C VAL A 110 0.67 21.22 -0.60
N ALA A 111 1.23 20.46 0.34
CA ALA A 111 1.34 19.01 0.21
C ALA A 111 -0.03 18.32 0.31
N VAL A 112 -0.90 18.87 1.19
CA VAL A 112 -2.29 18.39 1.33
C VAL A 112 -3.12 18.66 0.07
N GLU A 113 -2.91 19.80 -0.59
CA GLU A 113 -3.60 20.12 -1.85
C GLU A 113 -3.10 19.30 -3.04
N ALA A 114 -1.84 18.84 -3.00
CA ALA A 114 -1.24 18.07 -4.08
C ALA A 114 -1.45 16.55 -3.95
N ALA A 115 -1.88 16.07 -2.79
CA ALA A 115 -2.04 14.64 -2.51
C ALA A 115 -3.47 14.15 -2.72
N ASP A 116 -3.62 12.93 -3.23
CA ASP A 116 -4.91 12.25 -3.36
C ASP A 116 -5.40 11.68 -2.01
N VAL A 117 -4.45 11.31 -1.15
CA VAL A 117 -4.72 10.75 0.17
C VAL A 117 -3.92 11.50 1.23
N VAL A 118 -4.58 11.95 2.27
CA VAL A 118 -3.94 12.62 3.42
C VAL A 118 -4.07 11.73 4.65
N LEU A 119 -2.94 11.33 5.22
CA LEU A 119 -2.89 10.59 6.48
C LEU A 119 -2.78 11.59 7.64
N VAL A 120 -3.74 11.55 8.55
CA VAL A 120 -3.85 12.54 9.65
C VAL A 120 -2.72 12.40 10.68
N GLY A 121 -2.08 11.23 10.77
CA GLY A 121 -0.96 10.98 11.68
C GLY A 121 0.37 10.92 10.97
N ASP A 122 1.46 11.16 11.71
CA ASP A 122 2.84 11.04 11.22
C ASP A 122 3.35 9.59 11.18
N ASP A 123 2.49 8.62 11.48
CA ASP A 123 2.85 7.20 11.54
C ASP A 123 2.82 6.57 10.15
N LEU A 124 3.95 6.04 9.69
CA LEU A 124 4.08 5.32 8.41
C LEU A 124 3.17 4.07 8.32
N ARG A 125 2.71 3.53 9.44
CA ARG A 125 1.74 2.43 9.46
C ARG A 125 0.42 2.82 8.78
N GLY A 126 0.10 4.12 8.75
CA GLY A 126 -1.03 4.66 8.02
C GLY A 126 -1.00 4.30 6.54
N VAL A 127 0.18 4.25 5.92
CA VAL A 127 0.35 3.87 4.50
C VAL A 127 -0.08 2.41 4.28
N SER A 128 0.40 1.49 5.11
CA SER A 128 0.02 0.08 5.01
C SER A 128 -1.47 -0.13 5.26
N THR A 129 -2.03 0.59 6.22
CA THR A 129 -3.47 0.57 6.52
C THR A 129 -4.31 1.09 5.37
N ALA A 130 -3.92 2.21 4.75
CA ALA A 130 -4.62 2.79 3.61
C ALA A 130 -4.61 1.85 2.40
N LEU A 131 -3.46 1.25 2.07
CA LEU A 131 -3.34 0.29 0.97
C LEU A 131 -4.16 -0.99 1.21
N ASP A 132 -4.14 -1.52 2.42
CA ASP A 132 -4.91 -2.71 2.77
C ASP A 132 -6.42 -2.41 2.75
N LEU A 133 -6.84 -1.29 3.33
CA LEU A 133 -8.22 -0.82 3.30
C LEU A 133 -8.74 -0.60 1.87
N ALA A 134 -7.93 0.02 1.01
CA ALA A 134 -8.27 0.21 -0.40
C ALA A 134 -8.53 -1.12 -1.11
N ARG A 135 -7.68 -2.14 -0.89
CA ARG A 135 -7.87 -3.50 -1.42
C ARG A 135 -9.13 -4.17 -0.90
N HIS A 136 -9.39 -4.06 0.40
CA HIS A 136 -10.60 -4.61 1.01
C HIS A 136 -11.86 -3.93 0.45
N THR A 137 -11.83 -2.62 0.30
CA THR A 137 -12.93 -1.83 -0.27
C THR A 137 -13.18 -2.24 -1.73
N TYR A 138 -12.14 -2.32 -2.55
CA TYR A 138 -12.26 -2.72 -3.94
C TYR A 138 -12.85 -4.13 -4.10
N ASN A 139 -12.38 -5.08 -3.30
CA ASN A 139 -12.91 -6.44 -3.30
C ASN A 139 -14.39 -6.47 -2.89
N ARG A 140 -14.78 -5.64 -1.93
CA ARG A 140 -16.18 -5.51 -1.49
C ARG A 140 -17.04 -4.92 -2.60
N ILE A 141 -16.58 -3.90 -3.30
CA ILE A 141 -17.27 -3.30 -4.45
C ILE A 141 -17.48 -4.36 -5.53
N ARG A 142 -16.44 -5.11 -5.90
CA ARG A 142 -16.54 -6.19 -6.90
C ARG A 142 -17.54 -7.26 -6.50
N LEU A 143 -17.53 -7.68 -5.23
CA LEU A 143 -18.47 -8.66 -4.71
C LEU A 143 -19.91 -8.16 -4.77
N ASN A 144 -20.15 -6.92 -4.34
CA ASN A 144 -21.46 -6.29 -4.36
C ASN A 144 -21.98 -6.14 -5.79
N PHE A 145 -21.09 -5.76 -6.71
CA PHE A 145 -21.45 -5.62 -8.13
C PHE A 145 -21.80 -6.99 -8.75
N ALA A 146 -20.97 -8.02 -8.51
CA ALA A 146 -21.24 -9.37 -8.98
C ALA A 146 -22.55 -9.90 -8.41
N TRP A 147 -22.79 -9.69 -7.10
CA TRP A 147 -24.04 -10.10 -6.44
C TRP A 147 -25.27 -9.41 -7.10
N ALA A 148 -25.23 -8.09 -7.26
CA ALA A 148 -26.32 -7.34 -7.84
C ALA A 148 -26.60 -7.77 -9.30
N THR A 149 -25.53 -8.01 -10.07
CA THR A 149 -25.66 -8.45 -11.48
C THR A 149 -26.26 -9.85 -11.56
N CYS A 150 -25.73 -10.82 -10.80
CA CYS A 150 -26.24 -12.19 -10.78
C CYS A 150 -27.70 -12.23 -10.32
N TYR A 151 -28.04 -11.44 -9.30
CA TYR A 151 -29.38 -11.36 -8.76
C TYR A 151 -30.39 -10.87 -9.82
N ASN A 152 -30.04 -9.78 -10.53
CA ASN A 152 -30.88 -9.23 -11.58
C ASN A 152 -30.96 -10.17 -12.82
N LEU A 153 -29.85 -10.86 -13.14
CA LEU A 153 -29.82 -11.81 -14.26
C LEU A 153 -30.81 -12.98 -14.06
N VAL A 154 -31.08 -13.36 -12.82
CA VAL A 154 -32.04 -14.41 -12.47
C VAL A 154 -33.44 -13.84 -12.27
N LEU A 155 -33.56 -12.74 -11.52
CA LEU A 155 -34.84 -12.20 -11.10
C LEU A 155 -35.61 -11.58 -12.28
N VAL A 156 -34.95 -10.89 -13.22
CA VAL A 156 -35.63 -10.23 -14.36
C VAL A 156 -36.29 -11.26 -15.29
N PRO A 157 -35.61 -12.34 -15.75
CA PRO A 157 -36.27 -13.39 -16.51
C PRO A 157 -37.38 -14.13 -15.73
N ALA A 158 -37.15 -14.34 -14.41
CA ALA A 158 -38.17 -14.96 -13.56
C ALA A 158 -39.45 -14.12 -13.49
N ALA A 159 -39.31 -12.80 -13.30
CA ALA A 159 -40.42 -11.86 -13.27
C ALA A 159 -41.11 -11.75 -14.65
N ALA A 160 -40.33 -11.84 -15.74
CA ALA A 160 -40.88 -11.87 -17.13
C ALA A 160 -41.63 -13.17 -17.46
N GLY A 161 -41.57 -14.18 -16.57
CA GLY A 161 -42.29 -15.44 -16.79
C GLY A 161 -41.49 -16.51 -17.56
N ALA A 162 -40.15 -16.39 -17.65
CA ALA A 162 -39.32 -17.36 -18.35
C ALA A 162 -39.44 -18.78 -17.76
N PHE A 163 -39.78 -18.90 -16.50
CA PHE A 163 -39.97 -20.19 -15.80
C PHE A 163 -41.44 -20.67 -15.85
N TYR A 164 -42.38 -19.88 -16.39
CA TYR A 164 -43.79 -20.23 -16.47
C TYR A 164 -44.09 -21.58 -17.16
N PRO A 165 -43.40 -21.95 -18.26
CA PRO A 165 -43.64 -23.23 -18.91
C PRO A 165 -43.37 -24.46 -18.01
N PHE A 166 -42.45 -24.30 -17.03
CA PHE A 166 -42.06 -25.39 -16.14
C PHE A 166 -42.84 -25.38 -14.82
N THR A 167 -43.13 -24.18 -14.27
CA THR A 167 -43.76 -24.06 -12.92
C THR A 167 -45.28 -23.84 -13.00
N GLN A 168 -45.81 -23.40 -14.14
CA GLN A 168 -47.18 -22.95 -14.32
C GLN A 168 -47.66 -21.89 -13.30
N GLN A 169 -46.71 -21.29 -12.59
CA GLN A 169 -46.95 -20.24 -11.61
C GLN A 169 -46.37 -18.91 -12.09
N ARG A 170 -47.09 -17.83 -11.90
CA ARG A 170 -46.62 -16.47 -12.17
C ARG A 170 -46.08 -15.85 -10.90
N LEU A 171 -44.97 -15.16 -10.99
CA LEU A 171 -44.44 -14.42 -9.86
C LEU A 171 -45.36 -13.23 -9.54
N PRO A 172 -45.96 -13.14 -8.35
CA PRO A 172 -46.80 -11.98 -8.00
C PRO A 172 -45.94 -10.69 -8.04
N PRO A 173 -46.47 -9.56 -8.50
CA PRO A 173 -45.73 -8.29 -8.54
C PRO A 173 -45.19 -7.87 -7.19
N ALA A 174 -45.93 -8.13 -6.12
CA ALA A 174 -45.49 -7.86 -4.74
C ALA A 174 -44.24 -8.67 -4.32
N ALA A 175 -44.17 -9.94 -4.77
CA ALA A 175 -43.00 -10.78 -4.48
C ALA A 175 -41.78 -10.28 -5.28
N ALA A 176 -41.92 -9.89 -6.54
CA ALA A 176 -40.84 -9.30 -7.33
C ALA A 176 -40.33 -8.00 -6.69
N ALA A 177 -41.22 -7.12 -6.25
CA ALA A 177 -40.86 -5.91 -5.54
C ALA A 177 -40.12 -6.18 -4.22
N ALA A 178 -40.61 -7.13 -3.42
CA ALA A 178 -39.93 -7.55 -2.18
C ALA A 178 -38.52 -8.09 -2.45
N CYS A 179 -38.31 -8.88 -3.49
CA CYS A 179 -37.03 -9.37 -3.91
C CYS A 179 -36.07 -8.22 -4.30
N MET A 180 -36.53 -7.19 -5.02
CA MET A 180 -35.68 -6.02 -5.34
C MET A 180 -35.23 -5.26 -4.09
N VAL A 181 -36.13 -5.05 -3.13
CA VAL A 181 -35.80 -4.42 -1.84
C VAL A 181 -34.75 -5.25 -1.11
N PHE A 182 -34.92 -6.58 -1.04
CA PHE A 182 -33.97 -7.47 -0.38
C PHE A 182 -32.56 -7.38 -1.02
N SER A 183 -32.47 -7.34 -2.35
CA SER A 183 -31.19 -7.17 -3.04
C SER A 183 -30.51 -5.87 -2.64
N SER A 184 -31.22 -4.75 -2.64
CA SER A 184 -30.66 -3.45 -2.26
C SER A 184 -30.21 -3.41 -0.81
N VAL A 185 -31.02 -3.92 0.10
CA VAL A 185 -30.69 -4.01 1.53
C VAL A 185 -29.45 -4.88 1.75
N SER A 186 -29.33 -6.01 1.06
CA SER A 186 -28.17 -6.90 1.20
C SER A 186 -26.85 -6.23 0.76
N VAL A 187 -26.86 -5.43 -0.30
CA VAL A 187 -25.70 -4.65 -0.75
C VAL A 187 -25.32 -3.58 0.26
N VAL A 188 -26.30 -2.87 0.84
CA VAL A 188 -26.05 -1.88 1.90
C VAL A 188 -25.45 -2.51 3.13
N LEU A 189 -26.03 -3.62 3.61
CA LEU A 189 -25.50 -4.36 4.76
C LEU A 189 -24.09 -4.91 4.50
N SER A 190 -23.84 -5.42 3.30
CA SER A 190 -22.52 -5.86 2.87
C SER A 190 -21.51 -4.71 2.90
N SER A 191 -21.87 -3.53 2.43
CA SER A 191 -21.03 -2.34 2.45
C SER A 191 -20.78 -1.84 3.88
N LEU A 192 -21.80 -1.90 4.73
CA LEU A 192 -21.70 -1.51 6.15
C LEU A 192 -20.76 -2.43 6.94
N ALA A 193 -20.60 -3.68 6.50
CA ALA A 193 -19.65 -4.61 7.11
C ALA A 193 -18.17 -4.16 6.97
N LEU A 194 -17.86 -3.18 6.09
CA LEU A 194 -16.53 -2.54 6.07
C LEU A 194 -16.23 -1.77 7.37
N ARG A 195 -17.22 -1.38 8.16
CA ARG A 195 -16.98 -0.77 9.49
C ARG A 195 -16.31 -1.72 10.49
N LEU A 196 -16.37 -3.02 10.24
CA LEU A 196 -15.70 -4.05 11.05
C LEU A 196 -14.26 -4.31 10.59
N TYR A 197 -13.74 -3.48 9.68
CA TYR A 197 -12.36 -3.59 9.23
C TYR A 197 -11.40 -3.36 10.40
N ALA A 198 -10.42 -4.24 10.53
CA ALA A 198 -9.30 -4.09 11.46
C ALA A 198 -8.01 -3.87 10.67
N PRO A 199 -7.15 -2.91 11.07
CA PRO A 199 -5.90 -2.65 10.38
C PRO A 199 -4.98 -3.87 10.38
N PRO A 200 -4.08 -4.00 9.40
CA PRO A 200 -3.18 -5.14 9.32
C PRO A 200 -2.18 -5.12 10.47
N ASP A 201 -1.97 -6.28 11.08
CA ASP A 201 -0.91 -6.46 12.06
C ASP A 201 0.44 -6.60 11.33
N LEU A 202 1.28 -5.57 11.45
CA LEU A 202 2.61 -5.51 10.82
C LEU A 202 3.62 -6.42 11.50
N SER A 203 3.37 -6.83 12.75
CA SER A 203 4.27 -7.66 13.56
C SER A 203 4.17 -9.15 13.22
N GLN A 204 3.07 -9.58 12.61
CA GLN A 204 2.84 -11.01 12.37
C GLN A 204 3.64 -11.53 11.17
N LYS A 205 4.38 -12.62 11.35
CA LYS A 205 5.00 -13.47 10.33
C LYS A 205 3.97 -14.20 9.42
N THR A 206 2.78 -13.66 9.25
CA THR A 206 1.62 -14.32 8.62
C THR A 206 1.70 -14.36 7.07
N GLY A 207 2.84 -14.02 6.47
CA GLY A 207 3.03 -13.99 5.02
C GLY A 207 2.97 -15.36 4.32
N GLU A 208 3.40 -16.44 4.98
CA GLU A 208 3.54 -17.75 4.32
C GLU A 208 2.23 -18.41 3.88
N ARG A 209 1.13 -18.20 4.61
CA ARG A 209 -0.13 -18.89 4.28
C ARG A 209 -0.93 -18.19 3.18
N ARG A 210 -0.78 -16.88 3.00
CA ARG A 210 -1.53 -16.10 1.99
C ARG A 210 -0.86 -16.10 0.62
N CYS A 211 0.47 -16.11 0.58
CA CYS A 211 1.22 -16.19 -0.68
C CYS A 211 0.91 -17.50 -1.42
N ARG A 212 0.86 -18.64 -0.72
CA ARG A 212 0.49 -19.94 -1.29
C ARG A 212 -0.93 -20.00 -1.87
N ARG A 213 -1.83 -19.16 -1.41
CA ARG A 213 -3.24 -19.19 -1.84
C ARG A 213 -3.49 -18.42 -3.14
N TRP A 214 -2.62 -17.44 -3.49
CA TRP A 214 -2.80 -16.56 -4.66
C TRP A 214 -1.85 -16.83 -5.80
N PHE A 215 -0.65 -17.32 -5.54
CA PHE A 215 0.41 -17.47 -6.54
C PHE A 215 0.85 -18.92 -6.81
N GLY A 216 0.14 -19.93 -6.28
CA GLY A 216 0.56 -21.33 -6.50
C GLY A 216 1.76 -21.73 -5.64
N ARG A 217 2.10 -23.04 -5.71
CA ARG A 217 3.05 -23.72 -4.81
C ARG A 217 4.53 -23.38 -5.08
N ASP A 218 4.84 -22.65 -6.15
CA ASP A 218 6.19 -22.50 -6.70
C ASP A 218 6.75 -21.06 -6.68
N ALA A 219 6.16 -20.16 -5.86
CA ALA A 219 6.72 -18.81 -5.68
C ALA A 219 7.97 -18.88 -4.78
N PRO A 220 9.14 -18.34 -5.22
CA PRO A 220 10.37 -18.37 -4.45
C PRO A 220 10.31 -17.38 -3.29
N CYS A 221 9.80 -17.82 -2.14
CA CYS A 221 9.65 -16.96 -0.96
C CYS A 221 10.76 -17.10 0.09
N ASP A 222 11.66 -18.06 0.00
CA ASP A 222 12.53 -18.41 1.14
C ASP A 222 14.05 -18.47 0.89
N GLU A 223 14.56 -18.54 -0.33
CA GLU A 223 15.99 -18.73 -0.55
C GLU A 223 16.84 -17.43 -0.61
N GLU A 224 16.26 -16.30 -0.94
CA GLU A 224 17.03 -15.03 -0.97
C GLU A 224 17.18 -14.35 0.40
N ARG A 225 16.44 -14.77 1.41
CA ARG A 225 16.40 -14.11 2.72
C ARG A 225 17.60 -14.48 3.61
N GLU A 226 18.11 -15.69 3.52
CA GLU A 226 19.26 -16.12 4.35
C GLU A 226 20.60 -15.58 3.82
N SER A 227 20.72 -15.29 2.53
CA SER A 227 21.92 -14.67 1.98
C SER A 227 22.01 -13.17 2.29
N PHE A 228 20.90 -12.52 2.63
CA PHE A 228 20.82 -11.08 2.91
C PHE A 228 21.02 -10.72 4.39
N LEU A 229 20.68 -11.64 5.29
CA LEU A 229 20.93 -11.51 6.73
C LEU A 229 22.21 -12.29 7.09
N GLY A 230 23.33 -11.93 6.46
CA GLY A 230 24.64 -12.41 6.86
C GLY A 230 24.85 -12.20 8.36
N THR A 231 24.42 -13.17 9.17
CA THR A 231 24.85 -13.26 10.55
C THR A 231 26.37 -13.38 10.55
N PRO A 232 27.11 -12.50 11.21
CA PRO A 232 28.54 -12.75 11.43
C PRO A 232 28.63 -14.04 12.26
N LYS A 233 29.14 -15.10 11.63
CA LYS A 233 29.58 -16.28 12.39
C LYS A 233 30.59 -15.80 13.41
N GLY A 234 30.21 -15.92 14.67
CA GLY A 234 31.14 -15.75 15.76
C GLY A 234 32.27 -16.76 15.59
N GLY A 235 33.48 -16.29 15.67
CA GLY A 235 34.70 -17.08 15.64
C GLY A 235 35.91 -16.19 15.66
N ASP A 236 36.54 -16.21 16.83
CA ASP A 236 37.93 -15.95 17.09
C ASP A 236 38.36 -14.50 17.35
N LEU A 237 38.25 -14.17 18.65
CA LEU A 237 39.19 -13.31 19.37
C LEU A 237 40.54 -14.06 19.49
N VAL A 238 41.58 -13.54 18.87
CA VAL A 238 42.97 -13.56 19.37
C VAL A 238 43.56 -12.19 19.15
#